data_2f692017d422b80e8d170bd52327bcb1
#
_entry.id   2f692017d422b80e8d170bd52327bcb1
#
_cell.length_a   1.000
_cell.length_b   1.000
_cell.length_c   1.000
_cell.angle_alpha   90.00
_cell.angle_beta   90.00
_cell.angle_gamma   90.00
#
_symmetry.space_group_name_H-M   'P 1'
#
loop_
_entity.id
_entity.type
_entity.pdbx_description
1 polymer ?
#
loop_
_entity_poly.entity_id
_entity_poly.type
_entity_poly.pdbx_seq_one_letter_code
_entity_poly.pdbx_strand_id
1 'polypeptide(L)'
;MLTGATGLIGSAVYAALVQRHEVIRLGRSREHCDFLLDLANPGSGPLPPCDVLIHCAGVVDEDFRDQSLGRLSLILNGADYLAKASSKAGAKRIVYISSSHVYGHQEKRIDEGSAVNPLSYYAITHFATEQLFKKYFSGATQATLILRPNAVYGSLPDLKKFGRWTLIPFSFPLEAWTRKTITLKSAGEQKRNFVSSTSIAQIISGWVEEPLTVQNNICHPVGRVTESIFDFAQRCARVAAGITSLDYTVKRPAEPNQPLAPLEYVSSMGNHEYEDEGQLDDHIKYLYKTFQDNSEWAMGKASELFP
;
A
#
# COMPACT_ATOMS: atom_id res chain seq x y z
N MET A 1 -4.55 -10.18 -15.41
CA MET A 1 -5.13 -8.80 -15.35
C MET A 1 -4.62 -8.07 -14.10
N LEU A 2 -4.40 -6.76 -14.21
CA LEU A 2 -3.90 -5.92 -13.11
C LEU A 2 -4.73 -4.65 -13.01
N THR A 3 -5.36 -4.38 -11.85
CA THR A 3 -5.97 -3.07 -11.54
C THR A 3 -4.99 -2.21 -10.75
N GLY A 4 -5.11 -0.88 -10.87
CA GLY A 4 -4.25 0.05 -10.12
C GLY A 4 -2.79 0.08 -10.59
N ALA A 5 -2.50 -0.29 -11.83
CA ALA A 5 -1.15 -0.34 -12.42
C ALA A 5 -0.38 1.00 -12.38
N THR A 6 -1.06 2.13 -12.20
CA THR A 6 -0.45 3.47 -12.07
C THR A 6 -0.16 3.88 -10.62
N GLY A 7 -0.58 3.07 -9.64
CA GLY A 7 -0.34 3.32 -8.22
C GLY A 7 1.04 2.82 -7.76
N LEU A 8 1.41 3.16 -6.50
CA LEU A 8 2.71 2.81 -5.90
C LEU A 8 3.03 1.31 -5.98
N ILE A 9 2.11 0.45 -5.54
CA ILE A 9 2.29 -1.00 -5.55
C ILE A 9 2.06 -1.56 -6.95
N GLY A 10 0.98 -1.15 -7.62
CA GLY A 10 0.61 -1.70 -8.93
C GLY A 10 1.65 -1.44 -10.02
N SER A 11 2.37 -0.31 -9.98
CA SER A 11 3.45 -0.03 -10.93
C SER A 11 4.66 -0.94 -10.72
N ALA A 12 5.02 -1.22 -9.46
CA ALA A 12 6.07 -2.17 -9.13
C ALA A 12 5.70 -3.60 -9.58
N VAL A 13 4.43 -3.99 -9.34
CA VAL A 13 3.90 -5.30 -9.80
C VAL A 13 3.91 -5.40 -11.32
N TYR A 14 3.49 -4.34 -12.02
CA TYR A 14 3.54 -4.30 -13.49
C TYR A 14 4.97 -4.49 -13.99
N ALA A 15 5.93 -3.76 -13.44
CA ALA A 15 7.33 -3.85 -13.82
C ALA A 15 7.93 -5.25 -13.56
N ALA A 16 7.53 -5.90 -12.47
CA ALA A 16 8.01 -7.25 -12.12
C ALA A 16 7.46 -8.35 -13.05
N LEU A 17 6.24 -8.14 -13.60
CA LEU A 17 5.55 -9.20 -14.37
C LEU A 17 5.64 -9.03 -15.89
N VAL A 18 5.71 -7.79 -16.40
CA VAL A 18 5.53 -7.48 -17.84
C VAL A 18 6.56 -8.15 -18.75
N GLN A 19 7.75 -8.50 -18.24
CA GLN A 19 8.79 -9.16 -19.02
C GLN A 19 8.56 -10.67 -19.21
N ARG A 20 7.71 -11.28 -18.38
CA ARG A 20 7.48 -12.74 -18.34
C ARG A 20 6.04 -13.14 -18.55
N HIS A 21 5.10 -12.19 -18.49
CA HIS A 21 3.67 -12.41 -18.59
C HIS A 21 3.01 -11.36 -19.47
N GLU A 22 1.91 -11.74 -20.12
CA GLU A 22 0.99 -10.79 -20.72
C GLU A 22 0.18 -10.11 -19.61
N VAL A 23 0.38 -8.82 -19.39
CA VAL A 23 -0.27 -8.06 -18.32
C VAL A 23 -1.28 -7.08 -18.89
N ILE A 24 -2.57 -7.40 -18.79
CA ILE A 24 -3.68 -6.53 -19.19
C ILE A 24 -3.98 -5.58 -18.03
N ARG A 25 -3.69 -4.29 -18.21
CA ARG A 25 -3.97 -3.25 -17.21
C ARG A 25 -5.42 -2.79 -17.31
N LEU A 26 -6.16 -2.90 -16.21
CA LEU A 26 -7.53 -2.41 -16.08
C LEU A 26 -7.56 -1.05 -15.39
N GLY A 27 -8.24 -0.06 -15.95
CA GLY A 27 -8.29 1.28 -15.36
C GLY A 27 -9.23 2.24 -16.10
N ARG A 28 -9.26 3.49 -15.65
CA ARG A 28 -10.21 4.52 -16.12
C ARG A 28 -9.71 5.35 -17.30
N SER A 29 -8.41 5.32 -17.58
CA SER A 29 -7.80 6.15 -18.63
C SER A 29 -7.16 5.29 -19.71
N ARG A 30 -7.55 5.52 -20.99
CA ARG A 30 -6.97 4.83 -22.15
C ARG A 30 -5.47 5.04 -22.31
N GLU A 31 -4.94 6.12 -21.79
CA GLU A 31 -3.49 6.40 -21.80
C GLU A 31 -2.69 5.42 -20.94
N HIS A 32 -3.32 4.87 -19.89
CA HIS A 32 -2.64 4.10 -18.84
C HIS A 32 -3.19 2.69 -18.64
N CYS A 33 -4.17 2.28 -19.43
CA CYS A 33 -4.75 0.93 -19.33
C CYS A 33 -5.01 0.34 -20.71
N ASP A 34 -5.03 -0.98 -20.75
CA ASP A 34 -5.29 -1.76 -21.96
C ASP A 34 -6.79 -2.07 -22.09
N PHE A 35 -7.51 -2.09 -20.96
CA PHE A 35 -8.95 -2.29 -20.90
C PHE A 35 -9.60 -1.26 -19.95
N LEU A 36 -10.62 -0.55 -20.45
CA LEU A 36 -11.33 0.46 -19.67
C LEU A 36 -12.27 -0.19 -18.66
N LEU A 37 -12.05 0.12 -17.38
CA LEU A 37 -12.88 -0.31 -16.27
C LEU A 37 -12.92 0.76 -15.18
N ASP A 38 -14.11 1.26 -14.86
CA ASP A 38 -14.36 2.07 -13.68
C ASP A 38 -15.04 1.22 -12.60
N LEU A 39 -14.34 0.91 -11.52
CA LEU A 39 -14.87 0.10 -10.42
C LEU A 39 -16.00 0.81 -9.63
N ALA A 40 -16.13 2.12 -9.73
CA ALA A 40 -17.28 2.84 -9.16
C ALA A 40 -18.56 2.64 -9.99
N ASN A 41 -18.41 2.37 -11.29
CA ASN A 41 -19.51 2.06 -12.21
C ASN A 41 -19.04 1.03 -13.24
N PRO A 42 -18.88 -0.25 -12.83
CA PRO A 42 -18.18 -1.24 -13.64
C PRO A 42 -18.97 -1.73 -14.87
N GLY A 43 -20.23 -1.33 -15.00
CA GLY A 43 -21.11 -1.87 -16.07
C GLY A 43 -21.45 -3.33 -15.87
N SER A 44 -21.79 -4.01 -16.97
CA SER A 44 -22.15 -5.44 -16.96
C SER A 44 -21.38 -6.29 -18.00
N GLY A 45 -20.43 -5.68 -18.72
CA GLY A 45 -19.65 -6.33 -19.77
C GLY A 45 -18.67 -7.38 -19.26
N PRO A 46 -18.26 -8.34 -20.10
CA PRO A 46 -17.26 -9.33 -19.71
C PRO A 46 -15.87 -8.69 -19.62
N LEU A 47 -15.04 -9.23 -18.73
CA LEU A 47 -13.60 -8.91 -18.68
C LEU A 47 -12.85 -9.77 -19.71
N PRO A 48 -11.64 -9.32 -20.14
CA PRO A 48 -10.76 -10.14 -20.97
C PRO A 48 -10.44 -11.47 -20.29
N PRO A 49 -10.20 -12.55 -21.05
CA PRO A 49 -9.73 -13.82 -20.48
C PRO A 49 -8.43 -13.62 -19.69
N CYS A 50 -8.30 -14.31 -18.55
CA CYS A 50 -7.08 -14.24 -17.73
C CYS A 50 -6.95 -15.46 -16.81
N ASP A 51 -5.71 -15.80 -16.45
CA ASP A 51 -5.41 -16.83 -15.46
C ASP A 51 -5.37 -16.27 -14.04
N VAL A 52 -4.93 -15.01 -13.90
CA VAL A 52 -4.71 -14.34 -12.61
C VAL A 52 -5.31 -12.93 -12.63
N LEU A 53 -6.05 -12.59 -11.58
CA LEU A 53 -6.42 -11.21 -11.28
C LEU A 53 -5.53 -10.69 -10.14
N ILE A 54 -4.87 -9.54 -10.35
CA ILE A 54 -4.14 -8.82 -9.31
C ILE A 54 -4.85 -7.48 -9.06
N HIS A 55 -5.38 -7.31 -7.86
CA HIS A 55 -6.15 -6.12 -7.49
C HIS A 55 -5.34 -5.21 -6.57
N CYS A 56 -4.70 -4.19 -7.18
CA CYS A 56 -3.94 -3.13 -6.49
C CYS A 56 -4.70 -1.78 -6.47
N ALA A 57 -5.84 -1.66 -7.14
CA ALA A 57 -6.68 -0.47 -7.04
C ALA A 57 -7.32 -0.43 -5.65
N GLY A 58 -6.81 0.43 -4.80
CA GLY A 58 -7.26 0.57 -3.41
C GLY A 58 -8.05 1.85 -3.17
N VAL A 59 -8.58 1.94 -1.97
CA VAL A 59 -9.20 3.12 -1.39
C VAL A 59 -8.22 3.81 -0.45
N VAL A 60 -8.49 5.05 -0.12
CA VAL A 60 -7.75 5.83 0.86
C VAL A 60 -8.70 6.31 1.96
N ASP A 61 -8.18 6.64 3.14
CA ASP A 61 -9.01 7.17 4.23
C ASP A 61 -9.77 8.44 3.82
N GLU A 62 -9.17 9.24 2.95
CA GLU A 62 -9.76 10.45 2.39
C GLU A 62 -11.05 10.19 1.59
N ASP A 63 -11.21 9.01 1.02
CA ASP A 63 -12.40 8.60 0.27
C ASP A 63 -13.67 8.56 1.15
N PHE A 64 -13.52 8.51 2.47
CA PHE A 64 -14.63 8.37 3.42
C PHE A 64 -14.99 9.64 4.19
N ARG A 65 -14.38 10.79 3.88
CA ARG A 65 -14.60 12.03 4.65
C ARG A 65 -16.06 12.51 4.62
N ASP A 66 -16.69 12.50 3.42
CA ASP A 66 -17.98 13.14 3.23
C ASP A 66 -19.17 12.18 2.99
N GLN A 67 -18.92 10.94 2.53
CA GLN A 67 -19.96 9.98 2.14
C GLN A 67 -19.61 8.53 2.51
N SER A 68 -19.31 8.28 3.76
CA SER A 68 -18.73 7.02 4.24
C SER A 68 -19.49 5.77 3.80
N LEU A 69 -20.81 5.69 4.03
CA LEU A 69 -21.61 4.51 3.66
C LEU A 69 -21.83 4.37 2.15
N GLY A 70 -22.10 5.49 1.47
CA GLY A 70 -22.26 5.49 0.01
C GLY A 70 -20.97 5.07 -0.70
N ARG A 71 -19.82 5.58 -0.22
CA ARG A 71 -18.52 5.22 -0.77
C ARG A 71 -18.17 3.76 -0.53
N LEU A 72 -18.40 3.25 0.69
CA LEU A 72 -18.25 1.84 1.02
C LEU A 72 -19.06 0.94 0.09
N SER A 73 -20.35 1.26 -0.12
CA SER A 73 -21.21 0.50 -1.04
C SER A 73 -20.67 0.46 -2.46
N LEU A 74 -20.23 1.60 -3.01
CA LEU A 74 -19.64 1.67 -4.36
C LEU A 74 -18.41 0.79 -4.49
N ILE A 75 -17.52 0.81 -3.51
CA ILE A 75 -16.27 0.04 -3.53
C ILE A 75 -16.58 -1.45 -3.45
N LEU A 76 -17.49 -1.87 -2.56
CA LEU A 76 -17.85 -3.28 -2.43
C LEU A 76 -18.59 -3.81 -3.66
N ASN A 77 -19.44 -2.99 -4.29
CA ASN A 77 -20.07 -3.37 -5.57
C ASN A 77 -19.03 -3.54 -6.68
N GLY A 78 -18.04 -2.66 -6.76
CA GLY A 78 -16.91 -2.79 -7.69
C GLY A 78 -16.08 -4.04 -7.45
N ALA A 79 -15.79 -4.37 -6.19
CA ALA A 79 -15.06 -5.58 -5.80
C ALA A 79 -15.86 -6.86 -6.11
N ASP A 80 -17.16 -6.88 -5.81
CA ASP A 80 -18.05 -8.01 -6.14
C ASP A 80 -18.11 -8.25 -7.65
N TYR A 81 -18.33 -7.19 -8.44
CA TYR A 81 -18.27 -7.27 -9.89
C TYR A 81 -16.92 -7.84 -10.37
N LEU A 82 -15.82 -7.28 -9.89
CA LEU A 82 -14.47 -7.66 -10.32
C LEU A 82 -14.18 -9.13 -10.02
N ALA A 83 -14.51 -9.60 -8.81
CA ALA A 83 -14.36 -11.00 -8.42
C ALA A 83 -15.18 -11.95 -9.30
N LYS A 84 -16.46 -11.62 -9.49
CA LYS A 84 -17.39 -12.43 -10.29
C LYS A 84 -17.02 -12.46 -11.77
N ALA A 85 -16.66 -11.28 -12.33
CA ALA A 85 -16.34 -11.17 -13.75
C ALA A 85 -14.98 -11.81 -14.08
N SER A 86 -13.98 -11.67 -13.22
CA SER A 86 -12.67 -12.33 -13.42
C SER A 86 -12.75 -13.86 -13.28
N SER A 87 -13.52 -14.36 -12.33
CA SER A 87 -13.77 -15.81 -12.23
C SER A 87 -14.44 -16.35 -13.50
N LYS A 88 -15.43 -15.64 -14.04
CA LYS A 88 -16.07 -16.00 -15.33
C LYS A 88 -15.11 -15.87 -16.52
N ALA A 89 -14.17 -14.95 -16.48
CA ALA A 89 -13.13 -14.78 -17.50
C ALA A 89 -12.04 -15.85 -17.46
N GLY A 90 -12.12 -16.81 -16.53
CA GLY A 90 -11.22 -17.95 -16.43
C GLY A 90 -10.18 -17.85 -15.32
N ALA A 91 -10.15 -16.75 -14.55
CA ALA A 91 -9.16 -16.58 -13.47
C ALA A 91 -9.24 -17.76 -12.47
N LYS A 92 -8.08 -18.37 -12.25
CA LYS A 92 -7.86 -19.42 -11.23
C LYS A 92 -7.26 -18.85 -9.96
N ARG A 93 -6.64 -17.66 -10.04
CA ARG A 93 -5.93 -17.01 -8.95
C ARG A 93 -6.37 -15.57 -8.80
N ILE A 94 -6.43 -15.11 -7.56
CA ILE A 94 -6.60 -13.71 -7.25
C ILE A 94 -5.57 -13.26 -6.22
N VAL A 95 -4.93 -12.12 -6.46
CA VAL A 95 -4.12 -11.39 -5.50
C VAL A 95 -4.83 -10.10 -5.12
N TYR A 96 -4.94 -9.83 -3.84
CA TYR A 96 -5.53 -8.59 -3.33
C TYR A 96 -4.59 -7.88 -2.36
N ILE A 97 -4.37 -6.60 -2.60
CA ILE A 97 -3.65 -5.72 -1.67
C ILE A 97 -4.64 -5.15 -0.66
N SER A 98 -4.67 -5.77 0.49
CA SER A 98 -5.42 -5.33 1.67
C SER A 98 -4.56 -4.37 2.52
N SER A 99 -4.74 -4.36 3.84
CA SER A 99 -4.02 -3.49 4.76
C SER A 99 -3.91 -4.10 6.15
N SER A 100 -2.82 -3.83 6.87
CA SER A 100 -2.70 -4.15 8.29
C SER A 100 -3.72 -3.45 9.19
N HIS A 101 -4.38 -2.39 8.70
CA HIS A 101 -5.44 -1.69 9.43
C HIS A 101 -6.66 -2.58 9.74
N VAL A 102 -6.81 -3.72 9.07
CA VAL A 102 -7.86 -4.71 9.39
C VAL A 102 -7.73 -5.27 10.81
N TYR A 103 -6.55 -5.21 11.41
CA TYR A 103 -6.30 -5.62 12.81
C TYR A 103 -6.70 -4.57 13.86
N GLY A 104 -7.04 -3.35 13.42
CA GLY A 104 -7.37 -2.24 14.32
C GLY A 104 -6.14 -1.66 15.01
N HIS A 105 -6.10 -1.69 16.34
CA HIS A 105 -4.92 -1.23 17.09
C HIS A 105 -3.74 -2.17 16.86
N GLN A 106 -2.62 -1.59 16.41
CA GLN A 106 -1.42 -2.34 16.03
C GLN A 106 -0.40 -2.27 17.15
N GLU A 107 -0.64 -3.08 18.17
CA GLU A 107 0.20 -3.24 19.35
C GLU A 107 0.50 -4.73 19.56
N LYS A 108 1.63 -5.03 20.22
CA LYS A 108 2.08 -6.41 20.48
C LYS A 108 2.42 -7.16 19.18
N ARG A 109 2.41 -8.49 19.28
CA ARG A 109 2.65 -9.37 18.14
C ARG A 109 1.41 -9.47 17.28
N ILE A 110 1.58 -9.20 15.99
CA ILE A 110 0.56 -9.35 14.94
C ILE A 110 1.13 -10.24 13.83
N ASP A 111 0.48 -11.37 13.62
CA ASP A 111 0.72 -12.32 12.52
C ASP A 111 -0.59 -12.57 11.76
N GLU A 112 -0.56 -13.39 10.71
CA GLU A 112 -1.70 -13.68 9.86
C GLU A 112 -2.86 -14.37 10.58
N GLY A 113 -2.59 -15.04 11.71
CA GLY A 113 -3.59 -15.66 12.59
C GLY A 113 -4.21 -14.71 13.61
N SER A 114 -3.69 -13.49 13.73
CA SER A 114 -4.19 -12.52 14.71
C SER A 114 -5.64 -12.10 14.42
N ALA A 115 -6.40 -11.84 15.49
CA ALA A 115 -7.81 -11.45 15.39
C ALA A 115 -7.99 -10.14 14.63
N VAL A 116 -8.92 -10.14 13.67
CA VAL A 116 -9.28 -8.96 12.88
C VAL A 116 -10.27 -8.10 13.64
N ASN A 117 -10.00 -6.79 13.74
CA ASN A 117 -10.85 -5.81 14.40
C ASN A 117 -10.80 -4.45 13.67
N PRO A 118 -11.41 -4.32 12.48
CA PRO A 118 -11.34 -3.10 11.69
C PRO A 118 -12.10 -1.95 12.36
N LEU A 119 -11.41 -0.83 12.65
CA LEU A 119 -11.94 0.32 13.39
C LEU A 119 -12.29 1.53 12.52
N SER A 120 -12.02 1.48 11.22
CA SER A 120 -12.33 2.57 10.28
C SER A 120 -13.07 2.04 9.04
N TYR A 121 -13.77 2.91 8.31
CA TYR A 121 -14.38 2.54 7.03
C TYR A 121 -13.36 2.00 6.03
N TYR A 122 -12.15 2.55 6.03
CA TYR A 122 -11.02 2.04 5.24
C TYR A 122 -10.72 0.58 5.58
N ALA A 123 -10.53 0.27 6.86
CA ALA A 123 -10.23 -1.08 7.33
C ALA A 123 -11.40 -2.06 7.10
N ILE A 124 -12.65 -1.61 7.37
CA ILE A 124 -13.87 -2.39 7.10
C ILE A 124 -13.98 -2.73 5.62
N THR A 125 -13.73 -1.76 4.74
CA THR A 125 -13.78 -1.95 3.29
C THR A 125 -12.75 -2.98 2.83
N HIS A 126 -11.51 -2.89 3.31
CA HIS A 126 -10.48 -3.87 3.01
C HIS A 126 -10.88 -5.28 3.47
N PHE A 127 -11.31 -5.41 4.71
CA PHE A 127 -11.72 -6.72 5.24
C PHE A 127 -12.92 -7.30 4.50
N ALA A 128 -13.95 -6.51 4.19
CA ALA A 128 -15.11 -6.96 3.43
C ALA A 128 -14.72 -7.40 2.01
N THR A 129 -13.81 -6.68 1.35
CA THR A 129 -13.27 -7.04 0.03
C THR A 129 -12.50 -8.37 0.08
N GLU A 130 -11.70 -8.61 1.13
CA GLU A 130 -11.06 -9.91 1.35
C GLU A 130 -12.07 -11.06 1.38
N GLN A 131 -13.20 -10.87 2.10
CA GLN A 131 -14.24 -11.92 2.21
C GLN A 131 -14.96 -12.16 0.88
N LEU A 132 -15.21 -11.09 0.10
CA LEU A 132 -15.79 -11.23 -1.24
C LEU A 132 -14.86 -12.05 -2.16
N PHE A 133 -13.57 -11.75 -2.20
CA PHE A 133 -12.63 -12.48 -3.04
C PHE A 133 -12.48 -13.93 -2.59
N LYS A 134 -12.37 -14.20 -1.30
CA LYS A 134 -12.36 -15.58 -0.77
C LYS A 134 -13.62 -16.35 -1.17
N LYS A 135 -14.80 -15.71 -1.12
CA LYS A 135 -16.07 -16.33 -1.52
C LYS A 135 -16.06 -16.77 -2.99
N TYR A 136 -15.60 -15.91 -3.90
CA TYR A 136 -15.61 -16.18 -5.34
C TYR A 136 -14.48 -17.08 -5.81
N PHE A 137 -13.40 -17.19 -5.05
CA PHE A 137 -12.21 -18.00 -5.34
C PHE A 137 -12.01 -19.14 -4.33
N SER A 138 -13.12 -19.77 -3.90
CA SER A 138 -13.13 -20.88 -2.94
C SER A 138 -13.21 -22.27 -3.59
N GLY A 139 -13.22 -22.33 -4.92
CA GLY A 139 -13.33 -23.60 -5.66
C GLY A 139 -12.08 -24.46 -5.54
N ALA A 140 -12.22 -25.78 -5.77
CA ALA A 140 -11.14 -26.76 -5.65
C ALA A 140 -9.94 -26.53 -6.59
N THR A 141 -10.06 -25.65 -7.58
CA THR A 141 -8.99 -25.29 -8.53
C THR A 141 -8.70 -23.80 -8.52
N GLN A 142 -8.99 -23.11 -7.42
CA GLN A 142 -8.82 -21.67 -7.28
C GLN A 142 -7.96 -21.34 -6.05
N ALA A 143 -7.23 -20.22 -6.09
CA ALA A 143 -6.40 -19.76 -4.99
C ALA A 143 -6.48 -18.25 -4.79
N THR A 144 -6.40 -17.82 -3.54
CA THR A 144 -6.43 -16.40 -3.14
C THR A 144 -5.18 -16.07 -2.35
N LEU A 145 -4.49 -15.00 -2.71
CA LEU A 145 -3.43 -14.38 -1.91
C LEU A 145 -3.88 -13.00 -1.47
N ILE A 146 -4.00 -12.79 -0.17
CA ILE A 146 -4.33 -11.51 0.44
C ILE A 146 -3.11 -10.95 1.15
N LEU A 147 -2.61 -9.82 0.68
CA LEU A 147 -1.47 -9.15 1.28
C LEU A 147 -1.96 -8.03 2.21
N ARG A 148 -1.48 -8.02 3.46
CA ARG A 148 -1.81 -6.98 4.45
C ARG A 148 -0.57 -6.16 4.79
N PRO A 149 -0.07 -5.28 3.89
CA PRO A 149 1.09 -4.44 4.18
C PRO A 149 0.80 -3.44 5.30
N ASN A 150 1.87 -3.01 6.00
CA ASN A 150 1.78 -1.97 7.02
C ASN A 150 2.10 -0.60 6.43
N ALA A 151 3.33 -0.10 6.48
CA ALA A 151 3.73 1.18 5.90
C ALA A 151 4.51 0.95 4.59
N VAL A 152 3.88 1.22 3.45
CA VAL A 152 4.49 0.97 2.14
C VAL A 152 5.25 2.20 1.65
N TYR A 153 6.48 1.99 1.19
CA TYR A 153 7.29 3.00 0.50
C TYR A 153 7.76 2.49 -0.87
N GLY A 154 8.37 3.35 -1.69
CA GLY A 154 8.92 2.96 -2.99
C GLY A 154 8.96 4.08 -3.99
N SER A 155 9.46 3.77 -5.20
CA SER A 155 9.55 4.73 -6.29
C SER A 155 8.19 5.11 -6.84
N LEU A 156 8.02 6.40 -7.14
CA LEU A 156 6.78 6.93 -7.71
C LEU A 156 6.83 6.87 -9.23
N PRO A 157 5.87 6.22 -9.89
CA PRO A 157 5.82 6.18 -11.35
C PRO A 157 5.53 7.55 -11.96
N ASP A 158 4.74 8.36 -11.28
CA ASP A 158 4.41 9.73 -11.68
C ASP A 158 4.16 10.57 -10.41
N LEU A 159 5.07 11.53 -10.17
CA LEU A 159 5.02 12.41 -9.01
C LEU A 159 3.71 13.20 -8.91
N LYS A 160 3.19 13.70 -10.04
CA LYS A 160 2.00 14.55 -10.10
C LYS A 160 0.70 13.76 -9.92
N LYS A 161 0.70 12.50 -10.35
CA LYS A 161 -0.46 11.59 -10.23
C LYS A 161 -0.52 10.83 -8.93
N PHE A 162 0.57 10.82 -8.14
CA PHE A 162 0.57 10.18 -6.83
C PHE A 162 -0.32 10.95 -5.85
N GLY A 163 -1.40 10.31 -5.39
CA GLY A 163 -2.41 10.94 -4.54
C GLY A 163 -2.21 10.75 -3.03
N ARG A 164 -1.24 9.93 -2.59
CA ARG A 164 -1.12 9.52 -1.17
C ARG A 164 0.02 10.21 -0.42
N TRP A 165 0.16 11.50 -0.62
CA TRP A 165 1.20 12.31 0.02
C TRP A 165 1.02 12.45 1.54
N THR A 166 -0.12 12.08 2.10
CA THR A 166 -0.38 12.04 3.55
C THR A 166 0.29 10.87 4.25
N LEU A 167 0.72 9.84 3.52
CA LEU A 167 1.44 8.70 4.11
C LEU A 167 2.82 9.14 4.62
N ILE A 168 3.17 8.72 5.83
CA ILE A 168 4.42 9.14 6.50
C ILE A 168 5.70 8.86 5.70
N PRO A 169 5.84 7.76 4.91
CA PRO A 169 7.02 7.56 4.07
C PRO A 169 7.22 8.64 2.99
N PHE A 170 6.18 9.43 2.68
CA PHE A 170 6.20 10.49 1.67
C PHE A 170 6.04 11.88 2.29
N SER A 171 5.14 12.04 3.28
CA SER A 171 4.87 13.33 3.90
C SER A 171 6.05 13.85 4.71
N PHE A 172 6.72 13.01 5.51
CA PHE A 172 7.83 13.47 6.34
C PHE A 172 9.06 13.91 5.53
N PRO A 173 9.53 13.17 4.50
CA PRO A 173 10.56 13.68 3.61
C PRO A 173 10.18 15.00 2.92
N LEU A 174 8.91 15.16 2.50
CA LEU A 174 8.44 16.38 1.86
C LEU A 174 8.42 17.56 2.85
N GLU A 175 7.91 17.36 4.07
CA GLU A 175 7.89 18.38 5.11
C GLU A 175 9.32 18.77 5.52
N ALA A 176 10.22 17.79 5.72
CA ALA A 176 11.63 18.05 6.00
C ALA A 176 12.28 18.86 4.88
N TRP A 177 12.08 18.48 3.62
CA TRP A 177 12.66 19.16 2.47
C TRP A 177 12.21 20.63 2.38
N THR A 178 10.90 20.90 2.60
CA THR A 178 10.32 22.24 2.44
C THR A 178 10.52 23.15 3.65
N ARG A 179 10.40 22.59 4.87
CA ARG A 179 10.33 23.36 6.12
C ARG A 179 11.54 23.19 7.05
N LYS A 180 12.43 22.23 6.76
CA LYS A 180 13.53 21.79 7.65
C LYS A 180 13.05 21.40 9.05
N THR A 181 11.76 21.12 9.16
CA THR A 181 11.09 20.71 10.41
C THR A 181 10.04 19.67 10.06
N ILE A 182 9.95 18.61 10.85
CA ILE A 182 8.86 17.63 10.80
C ILE A 182 8.03 17.82 12.06
N THR A 183 6.72 18.04 11.91
CA THR A 183 5.81 18.28 13.03
C THR A 183 4.83 17.11 13.19
N LEU A 184 4.97 16.38 14.27
CA LEU A 184 4.08 15.29 14.59
C LEU A 184 2.80 15.81 15.27
N LYS A 185 1.64 15.19 14.94
CA LYS A 185 0.35 15.50 15.57
C LYS A 185 0.13 14.80 16.90
N SER A 186 0.98 13.82 17.25
CA SER A 186 0.95 13.05 18.49
C SER A 186 2.39 12.82 18.97
N ALA A 187 2.57 12.17 20.10
CA ALA A 187 3.90 11.79 20.62
C ALA A 187 4.71 10.90 19.66
N GLY A 188 4.04 10.24 18.70
CA GLY A 188 4.68 9.43 17.67
C GLY A 188 5.16 8.05 18.13
N GLU A 189 4.69 7.55 19.26
CA GLU A 189 5.10 6.25 19.86
C GLU A 189 4.63 5.03 19.04
N GLN A 190 3.59 5.20 18.21
CA GLN A 190 3.06 4.12 17.40
C GLN A 190 4.13 3.61 16.43
N LYS A 191 4.37 2.30 16.46
CA LYS A 191 5.30 1.66 15.53
C LYS A 191 4.65 1.31 14.19
N ARG A 192 5.47 1.30 13.15
CA ARG A 192 5.12 0.84 11.81
C ARG A 192 6.23 -0.07 11.29
N ASN A 193 5.84 -1.14 10.61
CA ASN A 193 6.76 -1.93 9.80
C ASN A 193 6.79 -1.35 8.38
N PHE A 194 7.95 -0.95 7.92
CA PHE A 194 8.15 -0.32 6.61
C PHE A 194 8.55 -1.36 5.58
N VAL A 195 7.77 -1.49 4.51
CA VAL A 195 7.99 -2.46 3.43
C VAL A 195 8.00 -1.77 2.07
N SER A 196 8.89 -2.17 1.17
CA SER A 196 8.96 -1.58 -0.16
C SER A 196 7.88 -2.12 -1.11
N SER A 197 7.43 -1.29 -2.04
CA SER A 197 6.53 -1.74 -3.12
C SER A 197 7.21 -2.79 -4.01
N THR A 198 8.54 -2.78 -4.12
CA THR A 198 9.33 -3.78 -4.84
C THR A 198 9.27 -5.13 -4.16
N SER A 199 9.45 -5.21 -2.84
CA SER A 199 9.32 -6.46 -2.07
C SER A 199 7.92 -7.06 -2.20
N ILE A 200 6.88 -6.22 -2.13
CA ILE A 200 5.50 -6.67 -2.36
C ILE A 200 5.34 -7.25 -3.77
N ALA A 201 5.91 -6.59 -4.79
CA ALA A 201 5.86 -7.06 -6.17
C ALA A 201 6.60 -8.39 -6.36
N GLN A 202 7.73 -8.60 -5.67
CA GLN A 202 8.48 -9.87 -5.69
C GLN A 202 7.69 -11.01 -5.06
N ILE A 203 7.02 -10.78 -3.91
CA ILE A 203 6.12 -11.76 -3.29
C ILE A 203 5.01 -12.17 -4.27
N ILE A 204 4.38 -11.19 -4.93
CA ILE A 204 3.30 -11.43 -5.89
C ILE A 204 3.83 -12.21 -7.10
N SER A 205 4.97 -11.80 -7.66
CA SER A 205 5.57 -12.46 -8.81
C SER A 205 5.92 -13.92 -8.50
N GLY A 206 6.57 -14.19 -7.37
CA GLY A 206 6.87 -15.56 -6.93
C GLY A 206 5.60 -16.40 -6.81
N TRP A 207 4.57 -15.90 -6.12
CA TRP A 207 3.31 -16.63 -5.94
C TRP A 207 2.54 -16.87 -7.26
N VAL A 208 2.61 -15.94 -8.21
CA VAL A 208 1.99 -16.12 -9.54
C VAL A 208 2.66 -17.22 -10.34
N GLU A 209 3.97 -17.42 -10.17
CA GLU A 209 4.79 -18.41 -10.89
C GLU A 209 4.82 -19.79 -10.22
N GLU A 210 4.48 -19.90 -8.95
CA GLU A 210 4.39 -21.18 -8.27
C GLU A 210 3.30 -22.06 -8.86
N PRO A 211 3.42 -23.41 -8.80
CA PRO A 211 2.34 -24.30 -9.13
C PRO A 211 1.05 -23.96 -8.40
N LEU A 212 -0.10 -24.12 -9.04
CA LEU A 212 -1.39 -23.85 -8.41
C LEU A 212 -1.63 -24.85 -7.28
N THR A 213 -1.38 -24.41 -6.07
CA THR A 213 -1.83 -25.09 -4.84
C THR A 213 -3.12 -24.41 -4.38
N VAL A 214 -4.16 -25.21 -4.12
CA VAL A 214 -5.45 -24.67 -3.65
C VAL A 214 -5.28 -24.19 -2.22
N GLN A 215 -5.00 -22.90 -2.04
CA GLN A 215 -4.86 -22.29 -0.72
C GLN A 215 -5.35 -20.85 -0.73
N ASN A 216 -6.17 -20.52 0.28
CA ASN A 216 -6.49 -19.15 0.61
C ASN A 216 -5.45 -18.64 1.62
N ASN A 217 -4.43 -17.97 1.13
CA ASN A 217 -3.33 -17.47 1.95
C ASN A 217 -3.53 -15.99 2.30
N ILE A 218 -3.33 -15.67 3.57
CA ILE A 218 -3.04 -14.31 4.01
C ILE A 218 -1.53 -14.23 4.16
N CYS A 219 -0.93 -13.12 3.73
CA CYS A 219 0.50 -12.89 3.84
C CYS A 219 0.75 -11.48 4.37
N HIS A 220 1.63 -11.37 5.35
CA HIS A 220 2.21 -10.09 5.74
C HIS A 220 3.48 -9.84 4.95
N PRO A 221 3.50 -8.88 4.02
CA PRO A 221 4.75 -8.40 3.48
C PRO A 221 5.47 -7.60 4.57
N VAL A 222 6.51 -8.20 5.16
CA VAL A 222 7.26 -7.62 6.28
C VAL A 222 8.58 -7.09 5.76
N GLY A 223 8.83 -5.79 6.00
CA GLY A 223 10.12 -5.18 5.75
C GLY A 223 11.05 -5.30 6.98
N ARG A 224 12.34 -5.03 6.80
CA ARG A 224 13.35 -5.18 7.86
C ARG A 224 13.25 -4.12 8.96
N VAL A 225 12.66 -2.96 8.67
CA VAL A 225 12.60 -1.84 9.61
C VAL A 225 11.23 -1.76 10.26
N THR A 226 11.20 -1.87 11.59
CA THR A 226 10.03 -1.57 12.43
C THR A 226 10.43 -0.51 13.44
N GLU A 227 9.91 0.70 13.28
CA GLU A 227 10.25 1.82 14.16
C GLU A 227 9.02 2.68 14.46
N SER A 228 9.11 3.52 15.49
CA SER A 228 8.05 4.45 15.83
C SER A 228 7.92 5.56 14.77
N ILE A 229 6.76 6.21 14.73
CA ILE A 229 6.56 7.38 13.86
C ILE A 229 7.58 8.48 14.20
N PHE A 230 7.93 8.63 15.49
CA PHE A 230 8.94 9.59 15.93
C PHE A 230 10.34 9.20 15.45
N ASP A 231 10.75 7.93 15.60
CA ASP A 231 12.06 7.45 15.12
C ASP A 231 12.17 7.59 13.60
N PHE A 232 11.09 7.31 12.86
CA PHE A 232 11.07 7.54 11.42
C PHE A 232 11.20 9.03 11.05
N ALA A 233 10.56 9.94 11.81
CA ALA A 233 10.75 11.38 11.61
C ALA A 233 12.21 11.80 11.88
N GLN A 234 12.83 11.26 12.94
CA GLN A 234 14.25 11.48 13.23
C GLN A 234 15.16 10.91 12.12
N ARG A 235 14.82 9.73 11.57
CA ARG A 235 15.52 9.14 10.41
C ARG A 235 15.46 10.10 9.21
N CYS A 236 14.29 10.63 8.88
CA CYS A 236 14.12 11.59 7.79
C CYS A 236 14.98 12.85 8.00
N ALA A 237 14.97 13.41 9.22
CA ALA A 237 15.78 14.58 9.58
C ALA A 237 17.28 14.29 9.45
N ARG A 238 17.74 13.13 9.94
CA ARG A 238 19.15 12.71 9.86
C ARG A 238 19.61 12.51 8.41
N VAL A 239 18.82 11.80 7.59
CA VAL A 239 19.16 11.59 6.18
C VAL A 239 19.18 12.90 5.42
N ALA A 240 18.21 13.79 5.69
CA ALA A 240 18.15 15.13 5.12
C ALA A 240 19.38 15.98 5.48
N ALA A 241 19.80 15.97 6.74
CA ALA A 241 21.00 16.67 7.20
C ALA A 241 22.27 16.16 6.49
N GLY A 242 22.36 14.83 6.30
CA GLY A 242 23.48 14.21 5.55
C GLY A 242 23.54 14.60 4.07
N ILE A 243 22.39 14.92 3.45
CA ILE A 243 22.33 15.36 2.05
C ILE A 243 22.68 16.85 1.92
N THR A 244 22.17 17.69 2.83
CA THR A 244 22.17 19.15 2.67
C THR A 244 23.19 19.87 3.53
N SER A 245 23.76 19.21 4.53
CA SER A 245 24.61 19.81 5.60
C SER A 245 23.90 20.92 6.39
N LEU A 246 22.56 20.84 6.49
CA LEU A 246 21.71 21.77 7.25
C LEU A 246 21.10 21.08 8.46
N ASP A 247 20.72 21.86 9.46
CA ASP A 247 20.01 21.36 10.64
C ASP A 247 18.53 21.13 10.35
N TYR A 248 18.01 20.00 10.84
CA TYR A 248 16.61 19.61 10.77
C TYR A 248 16.07 19.32 12.16
N THR A 249 14.84 19.73 12.41
CA THR A 249 14.19 19.52 13.71
C THR A 249 12.98 18.62 13.59
N VAL A 250 12.71 17.83 14.64
CA VAL A 250 11.48 17.08 14.80
C VAL A 250 10.74 17.62 16.01
N LYS A 251 9.55 18.17 15.79
CA LYS A 251 8.65 18.67 16.84
C LYS A 251 7.57 17.66 17.12
N ARG A 252 7.31 17.40 18.40
CA ARG A 252 6.22 16.55 18.86
C ARG A 252 5.55 17.13 20.10
N PRO A 253 4.25 16.85 20.37
CA PRO A 253 3.64 17.10 21.69
C PRO A 253 4.40 16.38 22.79
N ALA A 254 4.09 16.73 24.05
CA ALA A 254 4.68 16.07 25.22
C ALA A 254 4.53 14.54 25.14
N GLU A 255 5.49 13.83 25.73
CA GLU A 255 5.47 12.36 25.77
C GLU A 255 4.21 11.85 26.45
N PRO A 256 3.63 10.72 25.96
CA PRO A 256 2.49 10.11 26.60
C PRO A 256 2.87 9.60 28.01
N ASN A 257 1.93 9.66 28.93
CA ASN A 257 2.13 9.17 30.30
C ASN A 257 2.33 7.65 30.39
N GLN A 258 2.01 6.91 29.32
CA GLN A 258 2.21 5.46 29.24
C GLN A 258 2.76 5.09 27.87
N PRO A 259 3.88 4.34 27.82
CA PRO A 259 4.41 3.83 26.55
C PRO A 259 3.46 2.80 25.97
N LEU A 260 3.25 2.86 24.65
CA LEU A 260 2.51 1.83 23.92
C LEU A 260 3.29 0.51 23.90
N ALA A 261 2.58 -0.61 23.93
CA ALA A 261 3.21 -1.91 23.73
C ALA A 261 3.91 -1.96 22.36
N PRO A 262 5.13 -2.50 22.26
CA PRO A 262 5.87 -2.53 21.00
C PRO A 262 5.14 -3.39 19.97
N LEU A 263 5.03 -2.89 18.74
CA LEU A 263 4.54 -3.69 17.62
C LEU A 263 5.63 -4.67 17.17
N GLU A 264 5.27 -5.94 17.10
CA GLU A 264 6.03 -7.00 16.42
C GLU A 264 5.16 -7.49 15.25
N TYR A 265 5.40 -6.91 14.06
CA TYR A 265 4.68 -7.29 12.83
C TYR A 265 5.47 -8.37 12.11
N VAL A 266 4.92 -9.57 12.03
CA VAL A 266 5.63 -10.76 11.54
C VAL A 266 4.82 -11.49 10.47
N SER A 267 5.48 -12.36 9.71
CA SER A 267 4.84 -13.26 8.75
C SER A 267 5.07 -14.72 9.15
N SER A 268 4.01 -15.51 9.12
CA SER A 268 4.06 -16.97 9.27
C SER A 268 4.58 -17.66 7.99
N MET A 269 4.58 -16.97 6.85
CA MET A 269 5.13 -17.48 5.59
C MET A 269 6.65 -17.30 5.46
N GLY A 270 7.31 -16.88 6.53
CA GLY A 270 8.75 -16.58 6.58
C GLY A 270 9.05 -15.12 6.23
N ASN A 271 10.20 -14.64 6.67
CA ASN A 271 10.71 -13.33 6.26
C ASN A 271 11.15 -13.44 4.81
N HIS A 272 10.50 -12.71 3.93
CA HIS A 272 10.98 -12.55 2.58
C HIS A 272 12.19 -11.61 2.63
N GLU A 273 13.39 -12.17 2.49
CA GLU A 273 14.68 -11.43 2.52
C GLU A 273 14.90 -10.59 1.25
N TYR A 274 13.86 -9.87 0.82
CA TYR A 274 13.93 -9.03 -0.39
C TYR A 274 14.42 -7.62 -0.10
N GLU A 275 14.71 -7.27 1.15
CA GLU A 275 15.10 -5.92 1.55
C GLU A 275 16.45 -5.87 2.26
N ASP A 276 17.21 -4.82 1.96
CA ASP A 276 18.37 -4.37 2.70
C ASP A 276 17.92 -3.30 3.73
N GLU A 277 18.60 -3.21 4.88
CA GLU A 277 18.33 -2.21 5.92
C GLU A 277 18.51 -0.76 5.43
N GLY A 278 19.38 -0.55 4.42
CA GLY A 278 19.63 0.74 3.79
C GLY A 278 18.51 1.24 2.87
N GLN A 279 17.62 0.39 2.39
CA GLN A 279 16.62 0.75 1.37
C GLN A 279 15.65 1.86 1.82
N LEU A 280 15.31 1.95 3.10
CA LEU A 280 14.44 3.02 3.61
C LEU A 280 15.15 4.38 3.60
N ASP A 281 16.44 4.44 3.93
CA ASP A 281 17.25 5.65 3.81
C ASP A 281 17.42 6.04 2.34
N ASP A 282 17.60 5.08 1.45
CA ASP A 282 17.71 5.32 0.00
C ASP A 282 16.40 5.83 -0.60
N HIS A 283 15.26 5.37 -0.09
CA HIS A 283 13.96 5.94 -0.46
C HIS A 283 13.86 7.44 -0.06
N ILE A 284 14.31 7.80 1.13
CA ILE A 284 14.34 9.21 1.57
C ILE A 284 15.24 10.03 0.66
N LYS A 285 16.45 9.54 0.34
CA LYS A 285 17.39 10.20 -0.59
C LYS A 285 16.79 10.36 -2.00
N TYR A 286 16.12 9.30 -2.50
CA TYR A 286 15.40 9.34 -3.77
C TYR A 286 14.34 10.43 -3.79
N LEU A 287 13.53 10.56 -2.75
CA LEU A 287 12.52 11.61 -2.66
C LEU A 287 13.16 13.01 -2.61
N TYR A 288 14.26 13.19 -1.86
CA TYR A 288 14.97 14.47 -1.82
C TYR A 288 15.46 14.90 -3.20
N LYS A 289 16.08 13.99 -3.96
CA LYS A 289 16.47 14.24 -5.35
C LYS A 289 15.25 14.59 -6.21
N THR A 290 14.18 13.83 -6.09
CA THR A 290 12.93 14.06 -6.83
C THR A 290 12.35 15.46 -6.53
N PHE A 291 12.35 15.90 -5.26
CA PHE A 291 11.90 17.24 -4.87
C PHE A 291 12.81 18.35 -5.38
N GLN A 292 14.11 18.12 -5.41
CA GLN A 292 15.06 19.07 -5.96
C GLN A 292 14.82 19.28 -7.46
N ASP A 293 14.63 18.18 -8.21
CA ASP A 293 14.36 18.22 -9.64
C ASP A 293 12.97 18.80 -9.99
N ASN A 294 12.04 18.86 -9.00
CA ASN A 294 10.65 19.33 -9.12
C ASN A 294 10.28 20.34 -8.03
N SER A 295 11.16 21.31 -7.74
CA SER A 295 11.06 22.16 -6.56
C SER A 295 9.77 22.99 -6.48
N GLU A 296 9.30 23.57 -7.58
CA GLU A 296 8.06 24.35 -7.62
C GLU A 296 6.85 23.48 -7.25
N TRP A 297 6.78 22.27 -7.82
CA TRP A 297 5.73 21.33 -7.50
C TRP A 297 5.79 20.91 -6.02
N ALA A 298 6.98 20.59 -5.50
CA ALA A 298 7.16 20.16 -4.12
C ALA A 298 6.73 21.25 -3.11
N MET A 299 7.09 22.51 -3.37
CA MET A 299 6.66 23.66 -2.55
C MET A 299 5.13 23.84 -2.58
N GLY A 300 4.52 23.76 -3.78
CA GLY A 300 3.06 23.82 -3.92
C GLY A 300 2.36 22.70 -3.16
N LYS A 301 2.82 21.45 -3.32
CA LYS A 301 2.25 20.29 -2.63
C LYS A 301 2.40 20.37 -1.11
N ALA A 302 3.53 20.85 -0.61
CA ALA A 302 3.73 21.06 0.82
C ALA A 302 2.79 22.13 1.40
N SER A 303 2.51 23.21 0.66
CA SER A 303 1.56 24.25 1.09
C SER A 303 0.11 23.71 1.20
N GLU A 304 -0.26 22.74 0.37
CA GLU A 304 -1.56 22.06 0.48
C GLU A 304 -1.65 21.14 1.71
N LEU A 305 -0.57 20.44 2.05
CA LEU A 305 -0.56 19.41 3.10
C LEU A 305 -0.27 19.96 4.48
N PHE A 306 0.54 21.00 4.53
CA PHE A 306 1.04 21.61 5.77
C PHE A 306 0.73 23.12 5.77
N PRO A 307 -0.55 23.52 5.97
CA PRO A 307 -0.96 24.93 5.94
C PRO A 307 -0.33 25.79 7.04
#